data_61374e592b2dfd78922d2f422c6df1d5
#
_entry.id   61374e592b2dfd78922d2f422c6df1d5
#
_cell.length_a   1.000
_cell.length_b   1.000
_cell.length_c   1.000
_cell.angle_alpha   90.00
_cell.angle_beta   90.00
_cell.angle_gamma   90.00
#
_symmetry.space_group_name_H-M   'P 1'
#
loop_
_entity.id
_entity.type
_entity.pdbx_description
1 polymer ?
#
loop_
_entity_poly.entity_id
_entity_poly.type
_entity_poly.pdbx_seq_one_letter_code
_entity_poly.pdbx_strand_id
1 'polypeptide(L)'
;MHRRRRTLAAATASAIILGGLLAVSAGRGLWAPGEAKGATASSSLPSACTTSVDPKTRTTQIATAKLIIEYNATDDDFGVHGAFDDQGWKTLCVFDPTGRPVLEVGPQGQLRDLTMAGIFFESREPPASEFSFADLEAAFLEGHYPVRAESFDGTIIVGSATFTHDVPAPPTITSPAIADEPRGAKRNPVSRDNAVIAWERVTKTVDARPVNITGYEVILTKEVADDPHGFSRPTYDVHVPATVNSLSVPREFLEADTVYEVEVLALEVSGNQTISVGFFKTV
;
A
#
# COMPACT_ATOMS: atom_id res chain seq x y z
N MET A 1 17.84 -28.51 -23.11
CA MET A 1 17.20 -27.19 -22.87
C MET A 1 16.29 -27.31 -21.65
N HIS A 2 16.79 -27.03 -20.45
CA HIS A 2 16.01 -27.07 -19.21
C HIS A 2 15.65 -25.63 -18.84
N ARG A 3 14.37 -25.25 -19.01
CA ARG A 3 13.83 -24.01 -18.46
C ARG A 3 13.80 -24.15 -16.94
N ARG A 4 14.68 -23.44 -16.24
CA ARG A 4 14.59 -23.24 -14.81
C ARG A 4 13.40 -22.30 -14.55
N ARG A 5 12.39 -22.78 -13.83
CA ARG A 5 11.31 -21.96 -13.29
C ARG A 5 11.96 -21.04 -12.24
N ARG A 6 11.92 -19.74 -12.46
CA ARG A 6 12.27 -18.73 -11.47
C ARG A 6 11.13 -18.76 -10.43
N THR A 7 11.47 -19.09 -9.19
CA THR A 7 10.60 -18.80 -8.04
C THR A 7 10.66 -17.29 -7.84
N LEU A 8 9.56 -16.60 -8.13
CA LEU A 8 9.38 -15.21 -7.70
C LEU A 8 9.43 -15.19 -6.17
N ALA A 9 10.35 -14.42 -5.63
CA ALA A 9 10.25 -13.96 -4.26
C ALA A 9 9.03 -13.05 -4.19
N ALA A 10 8.11 -13.35 -3.28
CA ALA A 10 6.96 -12.51 -3.04
C ALA A 10 7.45 -11.12 -2.60
N ALA A 11 7.08 -10.08 -3.36
CA ALA A 11 7.25 -8.71 -2.94
C ALA A 11 6.58 -8.52 -1.59
N THR A 12 7.30 -7.97 -0.64
CA THR A 12 6.74 -7.56 0.65
C THR A 12 5.97 -6.27 0.42
N ALA A 13 4.67 -6.35 0.55
CA ALA A 13 3.80 -5.18 0.50
C ALA A 13 4.27 -4.13 1.50
N SER A 14 4.56 -2.94 1.01
CA SER A 14 4.87 -1.78 1.85
C SER A 14 3.63 -1.40 2.63
N ALA A 15 3.67 -1.57 3.94
CA ALA A 15 2.59 -1.16 4.81
C ALA A 15 2.58 0.37 4.91
N ILE A 16 1.55 1.02 4.41
CA ILE A 16 1.25 2.40 4.77
C ILE A 16 0.97 2.43 6.28
N ILE A 17 1.96 2.82 7.07
CA ILE A 17 1.78 3.00 8.51
C ILE A 17 1.03 4.32 8.74
N LEU A 18 -0.28 4.24 8.73
CA LEU A 18 -1.10 5.19 9.51
C LEU A 18 -0.85 4.84 10.97
N GLY A 19 -0.21 5.74 11.72
CA GLY A 19 0.31 5.54 13.06
C GLY A 19 -0.38 4.44 13.86
N GLY A 20 0.33 3.31 14.05
CA GLY A 20 -0.03 2.29 15.04
C GLY A 20 -0.76 1.06 14.55
N LEU A 21 -0.60 0.55 13.33
CA LEU A 21 -1.12 -0.77 12.97
C LEU A 21 -0.02 -1.74 12.50
N LEU A 22 -0.07 -2.91 13.08
CA LEU A 22 0.81 -4.06 12.91
C LEU A 22 0.74 -4.66 11.49
N ALA A 23 1.88 -4.83 10.84
CA ALA A 23 1.99 -5.57 9.60
C ALA A 23 1.72 -7.08 9.84
N VAL A 24 0.81 -7.66 9.07
CA VAL A 24 0.51 -9.10 9.12
C VAL A 24 1.20 -9.79 7.95
N SER A 25 2.20 -10.61 8.23
CA SER A 25 2.83 -11.48 7.26
C SER A 25 1.92 -12.66 6.89
N ALA A 26 1.70 -12.90 5.59
CA ALA A 26 0.92 -14.01 5.09
C ALA A 26 1.64 -15.36 5.30
N GLY A 27 1.20 -16.16 6.27
CA GLY A 27 1.58 -17.56 6.43
C GLY A 27 1.04 -18.42 5.29
N ARG A 28 1.88 -19.17 4.60
CA ARG A 28 1.49 -20.18 3.61
C ARG A 28 0.77 -21.34 4.30
N GLY A 29 -0.56 -21.33 4.28
CA GLY A 29 -1.37 -22.49 4.56
C GLY A 29 -1.68 -23.24 3.25
N LEU A 30 -1.22 -24.49 3.14
CA LEU A 30 -1.61 -25.42 2.07
C LEU A 30 -3.11 -25.73 2.20
N TRP A 31 -3.92 -25.16 1.35
CA TRP A 31 -5.32 -25.56 1.20
C TRP A 31 -5.43 -26.54 0.04
N ALA A 32 -5.88 -27.75 0.34
CA ALA A 32 -6.31 -28.72 -0.67
C ALA A 32 -7.69 -28.31 -1.22
N PRO A 33 -7.97 -28.45 -2.53
CA PRO A 33 -9.27 -28.12 -3.08
C PRO A 33 -10.29 -29.19 -2.65
N GLY A 34 -11.18 -28.81 -1.74
CA GLY A 34 -12.39 -29.57 -1.46
C GLY A 34 -13.47 -29.19 -2.46
N GLU A 35 -14.11 -30.23 -3.07
CA GLU A 35 -15.22 -30.04 -4.01
C GLU A 35 -16.38 -29.29 -3.35
N ALA A 36 -16.70 -28.11 -3.88
CA ALA A 36 -17.85 -27.33 -3.46
C ALA A 36 -19.14 -28.01 -4.00
N LYS A 37 -19.88 -28.66 -3.15
CA LYS A 37 -21.30 -29.03 -3.41
C LYS A 37 -22.12 -27.75 -3.49
N GLY A 38 -22.91 -27.65 -4.55
CA GLY A 38 -23.70 -26.52 -4.97
C GLY A 38 -24.36 -25.72 -3.85
N ALA A 39 -23.97 -24.49 -3.72
CA ALA A 39 -24.65 -23.50 -2.90
C ALA A 39 -25.94 -23.09 -3.62
N THR A 40 -27.07 -23.38 -3.01
CA THR A 40 -28.37 -22.78 -3.33
C THR A 40 -28.25 -21.29 -3.30
N ALA A 41 -28.81 -20.63 -4.31
CA ALA A 41 -28.80 -19.15 -4.45
C ALA A 41 -29.19 -18.50 -3.11
N SER A 42 -28.22 -17.88 -2.45
CA SER A 42 -28.45 -16.99 -1.33
C SER A 42 -29.26 -15.81 -1.88
N SER A 43 -30.46 -15.60 -1.37
CA SER A 43 -31.15 -14.34 -1.56
C SER A 43 -30.22 -13.25 -1.04
N SER A 44 -29.63 -12.48 -1.96
CA SER A 44 -28.81 -11.35 -1.59
C SER A 44 -29.67 -10.41 -0.75
N LEU A 45 -29.35 -10.25 0.54
CA LEU A 45 -29.86 -9.13 1.33
C LEU A 45 -29.56 -7.85 0.55
N PRO A 46 -30.48 -6.88 0.54
CA PRO A 46 -30.20 -5.59 -0.10
C PRO A 46 -28.88 -5.05 0.44
N SER A 47 -27.94 -4.73 -0.45
CA SER A 47 -26.67 -4.13 -0.05
C SER A 47 -26.96 -2.85 0.74
N ALA A 48 -26.32 -2.67 1.90
CA ALA A 48 -26.40 -1.42 2.66
C ALA A 48 -25.96 -0.22 1.82
N CYS A 49 -25.16 -0.47 0.77
CA CYS A 49 -24.72 0.54 -0.18
C CYS A 49 -25.82 1.06 -1.13
N THR A 50 -26.96 0.38 -1.21
CA THR A 50 -28.09 0.79 -2.09
C THR A 50 -29.21 1.51 -1.36
N THR A 51 -29.19 1.58 -0.02
CA THR A 51 -30.24 2.24 0.76
C THR A 51 -30.11 3.77 0.66
N SER A 52 -31.23 4.44 0.31
CA SER A 52 -31.32 5.90 0.37
C SER A 52 -31.25 6.38 1.82
N VAL A 53 -30.59 7.50 2.07
CA VAL A 53 -30.56 8.14 3.39
C VAL A 53 -31.77 9.03 3.52
N ASP A 54 -32.54 8.89 4.63
CA ASP A 54 -33.57 9.89 4.99
C ASP A 54 -32.83 11.24 5.19
N PRO A 55 -33.31 12.34 4.54
CA PRO A 55 -32.72 13.68 4.71
C PRO A 55 -32.64 14.18 6.15
N LYS A 56 -33.43 13.58 7.05
CA LYS A 56 -33.42 13.90 8.50
C LYS A 56 -32.36 13.12 9.29
N THR A 57 -31.71 12.18 8.68
CA THR A 57 -30.66 11.38 9.35
C THR A 57 -29.44 12.25 9.65
N ARG A 58 -28.95 12.15 10.87
CA ARG A 58 -27.71 12.84 11.27
C ARG A 58 -26.53 12.36 10.42
N THR A 59 -25.74 13.32 9.91
CA THR A 59 -24.55 13.03 9.12
C THR A 59 -23.30 13.61 9.79
N THR A 60 -22.15 12.97 9.59
CA THR A 60 -20.82 13.44 9.99
C THR A 60 -19.81 13.17 8.88
N GLN A 61 -18.68 13.88 8.89
CA GLN A 61 -17.60 13.64 7.93
C GLN A 61 -16.74 12.47 8.39
N ILE A 62 -16.31 11.61 7.46
CA ILE A 62 -15.33 10.55 7.72
C ILE A 62 -13.97 11.16 8.08
N ALA A 63 -13.27 10.61 9.04
CA ALA A 63 -11.98 11.13 9.47
C ALA A 63 -10.89 10.90 8.40
N THR A 64 -10.87 9.74 7.76
CA THR A 64 -9.94 9.42 6.67
C THR A 64 -10.68 8.71 5.54
N ALA A 65 -10.46 9.19 4.30
CA ALA A 65 -10.86 8.51 3.08
C ALA A 65 -9.75 8.71 2.03
N LYS A 66 -9.04 7.66 1.73
CA LYS A 66 -7.95 7.63 0.73
C LYS A 66 -8.17 6.49 -0.25
N LEU A 67 -7.90 6.76 -1.50
CA LEU A 67 -7.79 5.78 -2.56
C LEU A 67 -6.64 6.25 -3.45
N ILE A 68 -5.63 5.43 -3.64
CA ILE A 68 -4.37 5.81 -4.30
C ILE A 68 -3.90 4.72 -5.25
N ILE A 69 -3.01 5.09 -6.16
CA ILE A 69 -2.22 4.17 -6.96
C ILE A 69 -0.84 4.05 -6.32
N GLU A 70 -0.40 2.81 -6.10
CA GLU A 70 0.99 2.49 -5.86
C GLU A 70 1.60 1.86 -7.11
N TYR A 71 2.77 2.33 -7.50
CA TYR A 71 3.59 1.75 -8.54
C TYR A 71 4.89 1.22 -7.94
N ASN A 72 5.11 -0.08 -7.96
CA ASN A 72 6.40 -0.66 -7.65
C ASN A 72 7.23 -0.73 -8.94
N ALA A 73 8.12 0.23 -9.10
CA ALA A 73 8.93 0.34 -10.31
C ALA A 73 10.02 -0.75 -10.41
N THR A 74 10.34 -1.43 -9.32
CA THR A 74 11.32 -2.52 -9.33
C THR A 74 10.72 -3.81 -9.83
N ASP A 75 9.48 -4.10 -9.48
CA ASP A 75 8.73 -5.29 -9.93
C ASP A 75 7.89 -5.01 -11.19
N ASP A 76 7.77 -3.73 -11.58
CA ASP A 76 6.99 -3.22 -12.71
C ASP A 76 5.52 -3.63 -12.61
N ASP A 77 4.89 -3.30 -11.47
CA ASP A 77 3.50 -3.58 -11.18
C ASP A 77 2.77 -2.39 -10.56
N PHE A 78 1.44 -2.38 -10.70
CA PHE A 78 0.57 -1.33 -10.20
C PHE A 78 -0.54 -1.90 -9.33
N GLY A 79 -0.80 -1.23 -8.20
CA GLY A 79 -1.90 -1.53 -7.32
C GLY A 79 -2.78 -0.35 -7.00
N VAL A 80 -3.99 -0.63 -6.55
CA VAL A 80 -4.89 0.35 -5.96
C VAL A 80 -4.99 0.06 -4.48
N HIS A 81 -4.61 1.04 -3.66
CA HIS A 81 -4.69 0.95 -2.21
C HIS A 81 -5.78 1.86 -1.68
N GLY A 82 -6.42 1.45 -0.60
CA GLY A 82 -7.43 2.25 0.05
C GLY A 82 -7.30 2.23 1.56
N ALA A 83 -7.52 3.41 2.17
CA ALA A 83 -7.53 3.57 3.62
C ALA A 83 -8.73 4.40 4.05
N PHE A 84 -9.56 3.83 4.92
CA PHE A 84 -10.75 4.47 5.47
C PHE A 84 -10.75 4.30 6.98
N ASP A 85 -10.92 5.39 7.71
CA ASP A 85 -10.88 5.38 9.18
C ASP A 85 -11.89 6.37 9.77
N ASP A 86 -12.55 5.96 10.87
CA ASP A 86 -13.48 6.77 11.68
C ASP A 86 -13.68 6.09 13.06
N GLN A 87 -14.65 6.55 13.85
CA GLN A 87 -14.94 6.04 15.20
C GLN A 87 -15.63 4.65 15.23
N GLY A 88 -16.05 4.13 14.08
CA GLY A 88 -16.65 2.81 13.95
C GLY A 88 -17.92 2.79 13.11
N TRP A 89 -18.05 1.71 12.32
CA TRP A 89 -19.20 1.53 11.42
C TRP A 89 -19.69 0.08 11.40
N LYS A 90 -20.98 -0.07 11.05
CA LYS A 90 -21.64 -1.34 10.72
C LYS A 90 -21.35 -1.78 9.29
N THR A 91 -21.33 -0.79 8.39
CA THR A 91 -21.07 -0.99 6.96
C THR A 91 -20.41 0.25 6.43
N LEU A 92 -19.43 0.08 5.56
CA LEU A 92 -18.77 1.13 4.79
C LEU A 92 -18.87 0.78 3.31
N CYS A 93 -19.25 1.77 2.50
CA CYS A 93 -19.38 1.68 1.06
C CYS A 93 -18.54 2.74 0.39
N VAL A 94 -17.85 2.36 -0.68
CA VAL A 94 -17.14 3.30 -1.58
C VAL A 94 -17.73 3.17 -2.97
N PHE A 95 -17.96 4.30 -3.62
CA PHE A 95 -18.55 4.36 -4.96
C PHE A 95 -17.55 4.96 -5.94
N ASP A 96 -17.61 4.51 -7.20
CA ASP A 96 -16.87 5.15 -8.29
C ASP A 96 -17.51 6.52 -8.66
N PRO A 97 -16.83 7.34 -9.49
CA PRO A 97 -17.38 8.62 -9.94
C PRO A 97 -18.71 8.52 -10.70
N THR A 98 -19.09 7.33 -11.17
CA THR A 98 -20.38 7.07 -11.84
C THR A 98 -21.47 6.65 -10.87
N GLY A 99 -21.14 6.49 -9.57
CA GLY A 99 -22.07 6.08 -8.52
C GLY A 99 -22.25 4.57 -8.36
N ARG A 100 -21.39 3.75 -9.00
CA ARG A 100 -21.42 2.29 -8.80
C ARG A 100 -20.59 1.93 -7.57
N PRO A 101 -21.06 1.00 -6.72
CA PRO A 101 -20.28 0.55 -5.58
C PRO A 101 -19.03 -0.23 -6.06
N VAL A 102 -17.86 0.12 -5.51
CA VAL A 102 -16.58 -0.55 -5.76
C VAL A 102 -16.08 -1.30 -4.53
N LEU A 103 -16.56 -0.93 -3.34
CA LEU A 103 -16.25 -1.61 -2.10
C LEU A 103 -17.48 -1.58 -1.18
N GLU A 104 -17.77 -2.72 -0.57
CA GLU A 104 -18.69 -2.85 0.55
C GLU A 104 -18.05 -3.73 1.61
N VAL A 105 -17.92 -3.21 2.83
CA VAL A 105 -17.31 -3.93 3.94
C VAL A 105 -18.05 -3.70 5.25
N GLY A 106 -18.18 -4.76 6.04
CA GLY A 106 -18.77 -4.68 7.36
C GLY A 106 -18.35 -5.84 8.26
N PRO A 107 -18.17 -5.58 9.56
CA PRO A 107 -17.78 -6.60 10.51
C PRO A 107 -18.86 -7.68 10.67
N GLN A 108 -18.45 -8.90 10.91
CA GLN A 108 -19.31 -10.04 11.14
C GLN A 108 -19.02 -10.70 12.49
N GLY A 109 -19.95 -11.54 12.99
CA GLY A 109 -19.79 -12.26 14.24
C GLY A 109 -19.45 -11.34 15.42
N GLN A 110 -18.49 -11.75 16.24
CA GLN A 110 -18.05 -11.01 17.44
C GLN A 110 -17.39 -9.65 17.10
N LEU A 111 -16.80 -9.51 15.92
CA LEU A 111 -16.25 -8.22 15.49
C LEU A 111 -17.35 -7.17 15.29
N ARG A 112 -18.59 -7.60 14.99
CA ARG A 112 -19.73 -6.71 14.90
C ARG A 112 -20.05 -6.02 16.24
N ASP A 113 -19.82 -6.71 17.37
CA ASP A 113 -20.07 -6.16 18.71
C ASP A 113 -19.03 -5.11 19.08
N LEU A 114 -17.79 -5.26 18.60
CA LEU A 114 -16.70 -4.29 18.78
C LEU A 114 -16.72 -3.16 17.77
N THR A 115 -17.37 -3.36 16.64
CA THR A 115 -17.34 -2.51 15.46
C THR A 115 -16.00 -2.55 14.70
N MET A 116 -15.97 -2.01 13.51
CA MET A 116 -14.76 -1.83 12.71
C MET A 116 -14.55 -0.33 12.52
N ALA A 117 -13.42 0.18 13.00
CA ALA A 117 -13.12 1.62 12.94
C ALA A 117 -12.29 1.98 11.71
N GLY A 118 -11.38 1.09 11.29
CA GLY A 118 -10.50 1.31 10.16
C GLY A 118 -10.38 0.10 9.25
N ILE A 119 -10.08 0.35 7.99
CA ILE A 119 -9.67 -0.64 7.01
C ILE A 119 -8.60 -0.04 6.11
N PHE A 120 -7.54 -0.82 5.91
CA PHE A 120 -6.61 -0.68 4.81
C PHE A 120 -6.80 -1.88 3.89
N PHE A 121 -6.78 -1.66 2.58
CA PHE A 121 -6.71 -2.73 1.59
C PHE A 121 -5.73 -2.38 0.48
N GLU A 122 -5.22 -3.41 -0.11
CA GLU A 122 -4.36 -3.42 -1.26
C GLU A 122 -4.96 -4.35 -2.30
N SER A 123 -5.03 -3.93 -3.55
CA SER A 123 -5.46 -4.80 -4.63
C SER A 123 -4.36 -5.82 -4.96
N ARG A 124 -4.69 -6.84 -5.76
CA ARG A 124 -3.65 -7.61 -6.42
C ARG A 124 -2.85 -6.67 -7.33
N GLU A 125 -1.55 -6.82 -7.35
CA GLU A 125 -0.60 -6.07 -8.15
C GLU A 125 -0.02 -6.98 -9.25
N PRO A 126 -0.70 -7.05 -10.40
CA PRO A 126 -0.19 -7.83 -11.51
C PRO A 126 0.96 -7.09 -12.20
N PRO A 127 1.96 -7.80 -12.75
CA PRO A 127 2.99 -7.16 -13.58
C PRO A 127 2.37 -6.31 -14.70
N ALA A 128 3.00 -5.18 -15.06
CA ALA A 128 2.51 -4.26 -16.09
C ALA A 128 2.32 -4.95 -17.47
N SER A 129 3.00 -6.06 -17.72
CA SER A 129 2.79 -6.90 -18.90
C SER A 129 1.46 -7.67 -18.90
N GLU A 130 0.83 -7.87 -17.73
CA GLU A 130 -0.47 -8.52 -17.55
C GLU A 130 -1.59 -7.49 -17.42
N PHE A 131 -1.34 -6.38 -16.71
CA PHE A 131 -2.27 -5.28 -16.48
C PHE A 131 -1.50 -3.96 -16.50
N SER A 132 -1.53 -3.29 -17.63
CA SER A 132 -0.76 -2.06 -17.85
C SER A 132 -1.33 -0.86 -17.09
N PHE A 133 -0.55 0.23 -17.00
CA PHE A 133 -1.06 1.49 -16.46
C PHE A 133 -2.29 1.99 -17.23
N ALA A 134 -2.32 1.85 -18.56
CA ALA A 134 -3.49 2.20 -19.37
C ALA A 134 -4.73 1.34 -19.05
N ASP A 135 -4.54 0.06 -18.68
CA ASP A 135 -5.65 -0.80 -18.24
C ASP A 135 -6.16 -0.34 -16.86
N LEU A 136 -5.27 0.09 -15.97
CA LEU A 136 -5.64 0.66 -14.68
C LEU A 136 -6.42 1.96 -14.86
N GLU A 137 -5.95 2.88 -15.70
CA GLU A 137 -6.65 4.14 -16.03
C GLU A 137 -8.06 3.89 -16.58
N ALA A 138 -8.21 2.89 -17.44
CA ALA A 138 -9.50 2.52 -18.01
C ALA A 138 -10.45 1.87 -16.98
N ALA A 139 -9.90 1.12 -16.01
CA ALA A 139 -10.68 0.44 -14.98
C ALA A 139 -11.09 1.36 -13.82
N PHE A 140 -10.23 2.30 -13.46
CA PHE A 140 -10.42 3.22 -12.34
C PHE A 140 -10.39 4.67 -12.84
N LEU A 141 -11.56 5.26 -13.02
CA LEU A 141 -11.69 6.63 -13.51
C LEU A 141 -11.17 7.64 -12.48
N GLU A 142 -10.49 8.67 -12.95
CA GLU A 142 -10.17 9.82 -12.10
C GLU A 142 -11.43 10.49 -11.56
N GLY A 143 -11.35 11.03 -10.36
CA GLY A 143 -12.43 11.82 -9.78
C GLY A 143 -12.64 11.58 -8.28
N HIS A 144 -13.84 11.92 -7.84
CA HIS A 144 -14.25 11.73 -6.47
C HIS A 144 -14.92 10.36 -6.31
N TYR A 145 -14.44 9.61 -5.35
CA TYR A 145 -14.99 8.32 -4.90
C TYR A 145 -15.75 8.54 -3.61
N PRO A 146 -17.09 8.76 -3.67
CA PRO A 146 -17.89 8.97 -2.48
C PRO A 146 -17.79 7.79 -1.52
N VAL A 147 -17.67 8.11 -0.23
CA VAL A 147 -17.66 7.15 0.86
C VAL A 147 -18.88 7.36 1.71
N ARG A 148 -19.55 6.29 2.06
CA ARG A 148 -20.68 6.30 2.98
C ARG A 148 -20.55 5.12 3.95
N ALA A 149 -20.68 5.43 5.24
CA ALA A 149 -20.75 4.41 6.26
C ALA A 149 -21.94 4.67 7.19
N GLU A 150 -22.38 3.64 7.89
CA GLU A 150 -23.40 3.74 8.94
C GLU A 150 -22.79 3.34 10.28
N SER A 151 -22.80 4.26 11.22
CA SER A 151 -22.37 4.00 12.59
C SER A 151 -23.42 3.19 13.37
N PHE A 152 -23.05 2.75 14.58
CA PHE A 152 -23.94 1.94 15.42
C PHE A 152 -25.14 2.71 15.96
N ASP A 153 -25.05 4.01 16.13
CA ASP A 153 -26.15 4.87 16.57
C ASP A 153 -27.04 5.34 15.42
N GLY A 154 -26.78 4.86 14.18
CA GLY A 154 -27.53 5.23 12.99
C GLY A 154 -27.11 6.57 12.37
N THR A 155 -26.01 7.18 12.84
CA THR A 155 -25.41 8.33 12.17
C THR A 155 -24.80 7.88 10.85
N ILE A 156 -25.04 8.64 9.78
CA ILE A 156 -24.41 8.39 8.49
C ILE A 156 -23.11 9.16 8.40
N ILE A 157 -22.03 8.44 8.19
CA ILE A 157 -20.68 8.97 7.96
C ILE A 157 -20.53 9.13 6.46
N VAL A 158 -20.13 10.33 6.00
CA VAL A 158 -19.95 10.64 4.57
C VAL A 158 -18.60 11.23 4.32
N GLY A 159 -18.09 11.07 3.11
CA GLY A 159 -16.85 11.67 2.66
C GLY A 159 -16.55 11.31 1.22
N SER A 160 -15.33 11.56 0.81
CA SER A 160 -14.87 11.22 -0.54
C SER A 160 -13.35 11.07 -0.56
N ALA A 161 -12.85 10.02 -1.21
CA ALA A 161 -11.47 9.96 -1.65
C ALA A 161 -11.35 10.67 -3.01
N THR A 162 -10.23 11.37 -3.23
CA THR A 162 -9.88 11.87 -4.55
C THR A 162 -8.90 10.88 -5.17
N PHE A 163 -9.19 10.43 -6.39
CA PHE A 163 -8.36 9.50 -7.13
C PHE A 163 -7.87 10.17 -8.41
N THR A 164 -6.57 10.11 -8.65
CA THR A 164 -5.92 10.70 -9.82
C THR A 164 -4.99 9.66 -10.47
N HIS A 165 -4.60 9.93 -11.72
CA HIS A 165 -3.57 9.15 -12.41
C HIS A 165 -2.20 9.83 -12.39
N ASP A 166 -1.98 10.77 -11.45
CA ASP A 166 -0.70 11.45 -11.28
C ASP A 166 0.29 10.58 -10.49
N VAL A 167 0.71 9.46 -11.11
CA VAL A 167 1.68 8.53 -10.52
C VAL A 167 3.08 9.06 -10.69
N PRO A 168 3.89 9.26 -9.63
CA PRO A 168 5.26 9.75 -9.72
C PRO A 168 6.14 8.84 -10.57
N ALA A 169 7.11 9.42 -11.30
CA ALA A 169 8.20 8.64 -11.87
C ALA A 169 9.03 7.99 -10.75
N PRO A 170 9.70 6.85 -11.02
CA PRO A 170 10.51 6.16 -10.02
C PRO A 170 11.62 7.04 -9.45
N PRO A 171 11.78 7.13 -8.13
CA PRO A 171 12.96 7.75 -7.53
C PRO A 171 14.21 6.92 -7.84
N THR A 172 15.30 7.59 -8.27
CA THR A 172 16.58 6.94 -8.51
C THR A 172 17.42 6.96 -7.25
N ILE A 173 17.67 5.81 -6.63
CA ILE A 173 18.54 5.71 -5.46
C ILE A 173 20.00 5.89 -5.91
N THR A 174 20.68 6.92 -5.39
CA THR A 174 22.06 7.29 -5.75
C THR A 174 23.08 6.89 -4.69
N SER A 175 22.66 6.67 -3.45
CA SER A 175 23.49 6.19 -2.33
C SER A 175 22.64 5.36 -1.37
N PRO A 176 23.19 4.27 -0.82
CA PRO A 176 24.44 3.61 -1.23
C PRO A 176 24.32 2.99 -2.63
N ALA A 177 25.43 2.43 -3.15
CA ALA A 177 25.33 1.57 -4.34
C ALA A 177 24.47 0.34 -4.00
N ILE A 178 23.31 0.26 -4.63
CA ILE A 178 22.33 -0.82 -4.42
C ILE A 178 22.52 -1.96 -5.41
N ALA A 179 22.00 -3.12 -5.08
CA ALA A 179 21.89 -4.27 -5.96
C ALA A 179 20.39 -4.64 -6.11
N ASP A 180 20.06 -5.26 -7.23
CA ASP A 180 18.69 -5.71 -7.53
C ASP A 180 18.26 -6.94 -6.71
N GLU A 181 19.24 -7.64 -6.10
CA GLU A 181 19.00 -8.84 -5.31
C GLU A 181 19.90 -8.85 -4.06
N PRO A 182 19.48 -9.47 -2.94
CA PRO A 182 20.24 -9.54 -1.68
C PRO A 182 21.65 -10.11 -1.84
N ARG A 183 21.84 -11.06 -2.77
CA ARG A 183 23.18 -11.67 -3.04
C ARG A 183 24.14 -10.68 -3.68
N GLY A 184 23.64 -9.74 -4.47
CA GLY A 184 24.42 -8.69 -5.12
C GLY A 184 24.95 -7.65 -4.15
N ALA A 185 24.25 -7.38 -3.06
CA ALA A 185 24.57 -6.39 -2.04
C ALA A 185 25.95 -6.61 -1.37
N LYS A 186 26.48 -7.82 -1.40
CA LYS A 186 27.78 -8.18 -0.80
C LYS A 186 29.00 -7.56 -1.50
N ARG A 187 28.83 -6.99 -2.70
CA ARG A 187 29.95 -6.47 -3.51
C ARG A 187 30.46 -5.10 -3.06
N ASN A 188 29.55 -4.25 -2.58
CA ASN A 188 29.85 -2.88 -2.19
C ASN A 188 29.33 -2.60 -0.77
N PRO A 189 30.02 -3.10 0.27
CA PRO A 189 29.54 -2.94 1.63
C PRO A 189 29.63 -1.48 2.12
N VAL A 190 28.67 -1.10 2.95
CA VAL A 190 28.49 0.24 3.49
C VAL A 190 28.90 0.27 4.96
N SER A 191 29.66 1.29 5.36
CA SER A 191 29.97 1.51 6.78
C SER A 191 28.70 1.93 7.54
N ARG A 192 28.42 1.27 8.66
CA ARG A 192 27.33 1.65 9.56
C ARG A 192 27.45 3.05 10.13
N ASP A 193 28.69 3.54 10.29
CA ASP A 193 28.94 4.82 10.93
C ASP A 193 28.57 6.02 10.03
N ASN A 194 28.44 5.79 8.72
CA ASN A 194 28.17 6.83 7.73
C ASN A 194 27.16 6.38 6.66
N ALA A 195 26.22 5.54 7.01
CA ALA A 195 25.20 5.09 6.07
C ALA A 195 24.26 6.25 5.72
N VAL A 196 24.23 6.61 4.44
CA VAL A 196 23.35 7.65 3.90
C VAL A 196 22.58 7.09 2.73
N ILE A 197 21.26 7.15 2.82
CA ILE A 197 20.36 6.90 1.69
C ILE A 197 20.17 8.23 0.97
N ALA A 198 20.41 8.26 -0.34
CA ALA A 198 20.20 9.44 -1.17
C ALA A 198 19.54 9.05 -2.50
N TRP A 199 18.76 9.96 -3.05
CA TRP A 199 18.00 9.73 -4.30
C TRP A 199 17.90 11.01 -5.13
N GLU A 200 17.57 10.85 -6.40
CA GLU A 200 17.22 11.97 -7.27
C GLU A 200 15.80 12.45 -7.00
N ARG A 201 15.59 13.77 -7.04
CA ARG A 201 14.25 14.33 -6.85
C ARG A 201 13.35 13.99 -8.04
N VAL A 202 12.17 13.48 -7.75
CA VAL A 202 11.14 13.24 -8.73
C VAL A 202 10.42 14.55 -9.08
N THR A 203 10.28 14.84 -10.37
CA THR A 203 9.66 16.08 -10.88
C THR A 203 8.61 15.82 -11.95
N LYS A 204 8.42 14.56 -12.31
CA LYS A 204 7.49 14.13 -13.34
C LYS A 204 6.74 12.87 -12.92
N THR A 205 5.61 12.66 -13.55
CA THR A 205 4.86 11.41 -13.52
C THR A 205 5.49 10.36 -14.43
N VAL A 206 5.01 9.11 -14.35
CA VAL A 206 5.43 7.99 -15.23
C VAL A 206 5.23 8.31 -16.71
N ASP A 207 4.22 9.11 -17.07
CA ASP A 207 3.92 9.59 -18.42
C ASP A 207 4.54 10.96 -18.74
N ALA A 208 5.54 11.39 -17.95
CA ALA A 208 6.36 12.59 -18.15
C ALA A 208 5.65 13.94 -17.97
N ARG A 209 4.46 14.00 -17.38
CA ARG A 209 3.78 15.24 -16.95
C ARG A 209 4.47 15.81 -15.69
N PRO A 210 4.39 17.13 -15.42
CA PRO A 210 4.81 17.68 -14.13
C PRO A 210 4.05 17.04 -12.96
N VAL A 211 4.74 16.77 -11.85
CA VAL A 211 4.14 16.18 -10.64
C VAL A 211 4.41 17.04 -9.41
N ASN A 212 3.49 17.03 -8.46
CA ASN A 212 3.64 17.73 -7.18
C ASN A 212 3.99 16.74 -6.07
N ILE A 213 5.29 16.56 -5.81
CA ILE A 213 5.78 15.71 -4.73
C ILE A 213 5.66 16.45 -3.40
N THR A 214 5.01 15.85 -2.43
CA THR A 214 4.81 16.39 -1.07
C THR A 214 5.86 15.89 -0.09
N GLY A 215 6.45 14.72 -0.37
CA GLY A 215 7.47 14.11 0.48
C GLY A 215 8.06 12.87 -0.14
N TYR A 216 8.96 12.27 0.62
CA TYR A 216 9.49 10.95 0.37
C TYR A 216 9.35 10.10 1.63
N GLU A 217 9.14 8.81 1.46
CA GLU A 217 9.25 7.82 2.51
C GLU A 217 10.47 6.96 2.23
N VAL A 218 11.26 6.70 3.26
CA VAL A 218 12.46 5.86 3.18
C VAL A 218 12.31 4.73 4.17
N ILE A 219 12.27 3.51 3.66
CA ILE A 219 12.11 2.31 4.45
C ILE A 219 13.37 1.46 4.33
N LEU A 220 13.93 1.04 5.46
CA LEU A 220 14.99 0.04 5.51
C LEU A 220 14.51 -1.15 6.31
N THR A 221 14.52 -2.31 5.69
CA THR A 221 14.13 -3.57 6.32
C THR A 221 15.31 -4.52 6.34
N LYS A 222 15.57 -5.11 7.51
CA LYS A 222 16.60 -6.14 7.63
C LYS A 222 16.20 -7.38 6.86
N GLU A 223 17.04 -7.80 5.89
CA GLU A 223 16.83 -9.02 5.14
C GLU A 223 17.16 -10.24 6.00
N VAL A 224 16.11 -10.90 6.48
CA VAL A 224 16.21 -12.12 7.30
C VAL A 224 15.38 -13.22 6.66
N ALA A 225 15.89 -14.45 6.71
CA ALA A 225 15.21 -15.61 6.14
C ALA A 225 13.87 -15.92 6.84
N ASP A 226 13.85 -15.74 8.17
CA ASP A 226 12.69 -15.96 9.01
C ASP A 226 12.53 -14.78 9.95
N ASP A 227 11.29 -14.29 10.12
CA ASP A 227 10.95 -13.34 11.18
C ASP A 227 10.77 -14.10 12.49
N PRO A 228 11.68 -13.96 13.47
CA PRO A 228 11.60 -14.70 14.72
C PRO A 228 10.39 -14.34 15.57
N HIS A 229 9.75 -13.21 15.29
CA HIS A 229 8.58 -12.71 16.01
C HIS A 229 7.28 -12.90 15.25
N GLY A 230 7.31 -13.26 13.98
CA GLY A 230 6.15 -13.61 13.14
C GLY A 230 5.22 -12.45 12.79
N PHE A 231 5.53 -11.20 13.18
CA PHE A 231 4.66 -10.05 12.95
C PHE A 231 5.27 -8.99 12.05
N SER A 232 6.55 -8.68 12.24
CA SER A 232 7.24 -7.65 11.45
C SER A 232 8.75 -7.87 11.48
N ARG A 233 9.41 -7.50 10.40
CA ARG A 233 10.86 -7.40 10.35
C ARG A 233 11.31 -6.12 11.06
N PRO A 234 12.53 -6.04 11.62
CA PRO A 234 13.10 -4.79 12.07
C PRO A 234 13.12 -3.78 10.92
N THR A 235 12.35 -2.69 11.06
CA THR A 235 12.14 -1.69 10.01
C THR A 235 12.47 -0.31 10.54
N TYR A 236 13.22 0.46 9.77
CA TYR A 236 13.42 1.88 9.92
C TYR A 236 12.61 2.57 8.83
N ASP A 237 11.63 3.35 9.20
CA ASP A 237 10.66 3.97 8.31
C ASP A 237 10.55 5.45 8.65
N VAL A 238 10.81 6.32 7.67
CA VAL A 238 10.87 7.77 7.88
C VAL A 238 10.28 8.54 6.69
N HIS A 239 9.31 9.40 6.99
CA HIS A 239 8.82 10.39 6.05
C HIS A 239 9.65 11.68 6.13
N VAL A 240 10.04 12.21 4.98
CA VAL A 240 10.77 13.48 4.86
C VAL A 240 10.08 14.43 3.88
N PRO A 241 10.21 15.76 4.07
CA PRO A 241 9.67 16.75 3.13
C PRO A 241 10.24 16.60 1.71
N ALA A 242 9.51 17.03 0.69
CA ALA A 242 9.93 17.01 -0.72
C ALA A 242 11.25 17.74 -1.01
N THR A 243 11.67 18.64 -0.12
CA THR A 243 12.97 19.36 -0.23
C THR A 243 14.17 18.51 0.18
N VAL A 244 13.94 17.39 0.87
CA VAL A 244 14.96 16.44 1.31
C VAL A 244 15.14 15.37 0.25
N ASN A 245 16.39 15.03 -0.06
CA ASN A 245 16.73 13.94 -0.98
C ASN A 245 17.92 13.11 -0.48
N SER A 246 18.20 13.19 0.82
CA SER A 246 19.14 12.30 1.50
C SER A 246 18.83 12.21 2.99
N LEU A 247 19.10 11.04 3.58
CA LEU A 247 18.82 10.73 4.96
C LEU A 247 19.96 9.90 5.55
N SER A 248 20.50 10.33 6.70
CA SER A 248 21.44 9.51 7.47
C SER A 248 20.69 8.45 8.25
N VAL A 249 21.13 7.21 8.16
CA VAL A 249 20.55 6.10 8.93
C VAL A 249 21.24 6.02 10.28
N PRO A 250 20.51 5.98 11.40
CA PRO A 250 21.11 5.81 12.72
C PRO A 250 21.93 4.53 12.81
N ARG A 251 23.16 4.66 13.31
CA ARG A 251 24.06 3.52 13.49
C ARG A 251 23.45 2.44 14.40
N GLU A 252 22.62 2.88 15.33
CA GLU A 252 21.94 2.02 16.31
C GLU A 252 20.93 1.07 15.67
N PHE A 253 20.39 1.43 14.50
CA PHE A 253 19.49 0.57 13.73
C PHE A 253 20.28 -0.49 12.94
N LEU A 254 21.50 -0.17 12.49
CA LEU A 254 22.28 -1.00 11.59
C LEU A 254 23.14 -2.04 12.34
N GLU A 255 23.03 -3.30 11.96
CA GLU A 255 23.91 -4.38 12.41
C GLU A 255 25.08 -4.60 11.45
N ALA A 256 26.20 -5.11 11.94
CA ALA A 256 27.34 -5.46 11.09
C ALA A 256 27.05 -6.71 10.25
N ASP A 257 27.69 -6.81 9.10
CA ASP A 257 27.63 -7.98 8.21
C ASP A 257 26.20 -8.35 7.78
N THR A 258 25.31 -7.36 7.70
CA THR A 258 23.86 -7.53 7.52
C THR A 258 23.41 -6.93 6.19
N VAL A 259 22.53 -7.64 5.48
CA VAL A 259 21.88 -7.15 4.27
C VAL A 259 20.59 -6.43 4.67
N TYR A 260 20.38 -5.27 4.05
CA TYR A 260 19.15 -4.48 4.18
C TYR A 260 18.54 -4.27 2.80
N GLU A 261 17.24 -4.40 2.74
CA GLU A 261 16.41 -3.84 1.69
C GLU A 261 16.22 -2.36 1.98
N VAL A 262 16.34 -1.54 0.95
CA VAL A 262 16.03 -0.11 1.00
C VAL A 262 14.97 0.21 -0.03
N GLU A 263 13.93 0.87 0.42
CA GLU A 263 12.85 1.39 -0.42
C GLU A 263 12.86 2.91 -0.32
N VAL A 264 12.68 3.57 -1.45
CA VAL A 264 12.44 5.00 -1.52
C VAL A 264 11.15 5.23 -2.27
N LEU A 265 10.18 5.83 -1.60
CA LEU A 265 8.88 6.16 -2.17
C LEU A 265 8.81 7.65 -2.46
N ALA A 266 8.38 8.02 -3.66
CA ALA A 266 7.97 9.39 -3.98
C ALA A 266 6.48 9.54 -3.72
N LEU A 267 6.09 10.49 -2.85
CA LEU A 267 4.71 10.71 -2.41
C LEU A 267 4.13 11.94 -3.11
N GLU A 268 3.08 11.75 -3.88
CA GLU A 268 2.40 12.80 -4.64
C GLU A 268 1.23 13.39 -3.82
N VAL A 269 0.76 14.59 -4.15
CA VAL A 269 -0.22 15.36 -3.36
C VAL A 269 -1.58 14.68 -3.23
N SER A 270 -2.01 13.86 -4.18
CA SER A 270 -3.26 13.08 -4.07
C SER A 270 -3.08 11.82 -3.21
N GLY A 271 -1.84 11.46 -2.89
CA GLY A 271 -1.45 10.29 -2.15
C GLY A 271 -0.85 9.16 -3.01
N ASN A 272 -0.91 9.27 -4.34
CA ASN A 272 -0.24 8.30 -5.22
C ASN A 272 1.24 8.22 -4.89
N GLN A 273 1.80 7.02 -5.02
CA GLN A 273 3.19 6.78 -4.67
C GLN A 273 3.88 5.84 -5.66
N THR A 274 5.20 6.00 -5.74
CA THR A 274 6.04 5.12 -6.55
C THR A 274 7.24 4.68 -5.75
N ILE A 275 7.48 3.38 -5.71
CA ILE A 275 8.53 2.73 -4.95
C ILE A 275 9.68 2.35 -5.88
N SER A 276 10.91 2.60 -5.43
CA SER A 276 12.12 1.96 -5.97
C SER A 276 12.81 1.19 -4.86
N VAL A 277 13.14 -0.06 -5.13
CA VAL A 277 13.72 -0.99 -4.17
C VAL A 277 15.16 -1.34 -4.55
N GLY A 278 16.00 -1.59 -3.57
CA GLY A 278 17.34 -2.14 -3.76
C GLY A 278 17.92 -2.72 -2.48
N PHE A 279 19.07 -3.36 -2.60
CA PHE A 279 19.71 -4.02 -1.48
C PHE A 279 21.14 -3.51 -1.27
N PHE A 280 21.53 -3.31 -0.03
CA PHE A 280 22.90 -3.03 0.36
C PHE A 280 23.32 -3.87 1.57
N LYS A 281 24.62 -3.99 1.80
CA LYS A 281 25.17 -4.73 2.93
C LYS A 281 26.02 -3.81 3.79
N THR A 282 25.89 -3.95 5.10
CA THR A 282 26.71 -3.22 6.09
C THR A 282 27.98 -3.97 6.47
N VAL A 283 29.01 -3.22 6.94
CA VAL A 283 30.23 -3.72 7.58
C VAL A 283 30.45 -3.07 8.93
#